data_25135b26701693dc0750942026107cd5
#
_entry.id   25135b26701693dc0750942026107cd5
#
_cell.length_a   1.000
_cell.length_b   1.000
_cell.length_c   1.000
_cell.angle_alpha   90.00
_cell.angle_beta   90.00
_cell.angle_gamma   90.00
#
_symmetry.space_group_name_H-M   'P 1'
#
loop_
_entity.id
_entity.type
_entity.pdbx_description
1 polymer ?
#
loop_
_entity_poly.entity_id
_entity_poly.type
_entity_poly.pdbx_seq_one_letter_code
_entity_poly.pdbx_strand_id
1 'polypeptide(L)'
;VHGDHGLAYSPFFLDFMADILALAQETLAGTEYELVDVERAPLGLLRIIIDHPEGVRIEHCEWVSKQLSRVFEVENVDYNRMEVTSPGVDRPLLRIGDYVRFAGSRVQVRLHEALDNRKVFVGTLHAPEGALPASVPLDTVFRLELDEASGKLTQVEFTYDQVDRAKLDPVLDFKGKKR
;
A
#
# COMPACT_ATOMS: atom_id res chain seq x y z
N VAL A 1 -11.85 -18.92 -22.80
CA VAL A 1 -11.56 -19.31 -21.42
C VAL A 1 -10.31 -18.57 -21.00
N HIS A 2 -10.46 -17.42 -20.42
CA HIS A 2 -9.36 -16.69 -19.84
C HIS A 2 -9.22 -17.21 -18.41
N GLY A 3 -8.35 -18.20 -18.25
CA GLY A 3 -7.93 -18.64 -16.95
C GLY A 3 -7.30 -17.46 -16.21
N ASP A 4 -7.88 -17.13 -15.10
CA ASP A 4 -7.25 -16.35 -14.09
C ASP A 4 -6.00 -17.13 -13.66
N HIS A 5 -4.89 -16.84 -14.32
CA HIS A 5 -3.60 -17.30 -13.86
C HIS A 5 -3.23 -16.46 -12.65
N GLY A 6 -3.91 -16.72 -11.55
CA GLY A 6 -3.37 -16.40 -10.25
C GLY A 6 -2.00 -17.07 -10.22
N LEU A 7 -0.95 -16.26 -10.43
CA LEU A 7 0.42 -16.71 -10.31
C LEU A 7 0.57 -17.24 -8.89
N ALA A 8 0.39 -18.56 -8.73
CA ALA A 8 0.78 -19.23 -7.52
C ALA A 8 2.31 -19.14 -7.46
N TYR A 9 2.81 -18.11 -6.81
CA TYR A 9 4.23 -17.99 -6.55
C TYR A 9 4.70 -19.21 -5.75
N SER A 10 5.84 -19.76 -6.15
CA SER A 10 6.44 -20.85 -5.41
C SER A 10 6.71 -20.42 -3.96
N PRO A 11 6.67 -21.32 -2.98
CA PRO A 11 7.04 -21.01 -1.60
C PRO A 11 8.40 -20.30 -1.49
N PHE A 12 9.37 -20.68 -2.32
CA PHE A 12 10.67 -20.01 -2.42
C PHE A 12 10.57 -18.55 -2.80
N PHE A 13 9.69 -18.20 -3.72
CA PHE A 13 9.49 -16.82 -4.13
C PHE A 13 8.88 -15.98 -3.01
N LEU A 14 7.89 -16.52 -2.30
CA LEU A 14 7.24 -15.85 -1.17
C LEU A 14 8.22 -15.61 -0.03
N ASP A 15 9.04 -16.63 0.32
CA ASP A 15 10.07 -16.48 1.34
C ASP A 15 11.12 -15.46 0.93
N PHE A 16 11.57 -15.49 -0.31
CA PHE A 16 12.53 -14.54 -0.86
C PHE A 16 12.00 -13.11 -0.80
N MET A 17 10.75 -12.88 -1.18
CA MET A 17 10.14 -11.55 -1.12
C MET A 17 9.90 -11.09 0.32
N ALA A 18 9.53 -12.00 1.23
CA ALA A 18 9.40 -11.69 2.65
C ALA A 18 10.74 -11.27 3.28
N ASP A 19 11.83 -11.93 2.91
CA ASP A 19 13.17 -11.59 3.38
C ASP A 19 13.61 -10.22 2.87
N ILE A 20 13.37 -9.92 1.59
CA ILE A 20 13.68 -8.60 1.03
C ILE A 20 12.87 -7.49 1.72
N LEU A 21 11.59 -7.72 1.94
CA LEU A 21 10.72 -6.78 2.63
C LEU A 21 11.23 -6.52 4.06
N ALA A 22 11.58 -7.57 4.78
CA ALA A 22 12.14 -7.47 6.13
C ALA A 22 13.46 -6.70 6.18
N LEU A 23 14.39 -7.01 5.27
CA LEU A 23 15.67 -6.31 5.15
C LEU A 23 15.48 -4.83 4.83
N ALA A 24 14.58 -4.51 3.92
CA ALA A 24 14.29 -3.13 3.56
C ALA A 24 13.63 -2.36 4.72
N GLN A 25 12.71 -2.99 5.42
CA GLN A 25 12.08 -2.40 6.61
C GLN A 25 13.10 -2.12 7.71
N GLU A 26 13.96 -3.07 8.00
CA GLU A 26 15.02 -2.94 9.01
C GLU A 26 16.00 -1.82 8.63
N THR A 27 16.40 -1.76 7.38
CA THR A 27 17.31 -0.73 6.88
C THR A 27 16.73 0.68 6.98
N LEU A 28 15.43 0.83 6.74
CA LEU A 28 14.75 2.13 6.80
C LEU A 28 14.19 2.46 8.20
N ALA A 29 14.24 1.52 9.14
CA ALA A 29 13.80 1.74 10.51
C ALA A 29 14.58 2.88 11.15
N GLY A 30 13.90 3.77 11.86
CA GLY A 30 14.50 4.93 12.50
C GLY A 30 14.84 6.09 11.56
N THR A 31 14.57 5.96 10.28
CA THR A 31 14.67 7.04 9.29
C THR A 31 13.30 7.68 9.04
N GLU A 32 13.29 8.80 8.33
CA GLU A 32 12.04 9.46 7.92
C GLU A 32 11.35 8.74 6.75
N TYR A 33 12.02 7.76 6.14
CA TYR A 33 11.47 7.02 5.01
C TYR A 33 10.56 5.89 5.48
N GLU A 34 9.42 5.80 4.86
CA GLU A 34 8.49 4.69 5.04
C GLU A 34 8.60 3.75 3.84
N LEU A 35 8.79 2.47 4.10
CA LEU A 35 8.68 1.46 3.07
C LEU A 35 7.20 1.18 2.80
N VAL A 36 6.74 1.48 1.60
CA VAL A 36 5.35 1.24 1.18
C VAL A 36 5.21 -0.17 0.64
N ASP A 37 6.09 -0.58 -0.27
CA ASP A 37 6.04 -1.90 -0.89
C ASP A 37 7.38 -2.28 -1.52
N VAL A 38 7.55 -3.56 -1.79
CA VAL A 38 8.63 -4.11 -2.60
C VAL A 38 8.01 -4.99 -3.67
N GLU A 39 8.27 -4.68 -4.93
CA GLU A 39 7.75 -5.42 -6.07
C GLU A 39 8.89 -6.06 -6.86
N ARG A 40 8.66 -7.27 -7.34
CA ARG A 40 9.55 -7.90 -8.32
C ARG A 40 8.94 -7.75 -9.72
N ALA A 41 9.65 -7.05 -10.56
CA ALA A 41 9.27 -6.85 -11.96
C ALA A 41 10.10 -7.78 -12.89
N PRO A 42 9.70 -7.93 -14.17
CA PRO A 42 10.44 -8.74 -15.12
C PRO A 42 11.93 -8.37 -15.22
N LEU A 43 12.76 -9.33 -15.66
CA LEU A 43 14.19 -9.18 -15.86
C LEU A 43 15.00 -8.91 -14.57
N GLY A 44 14.52 -9.39 -13.44
CA GLY A 44 15.22 -9.25 -12.16
C GLY A 44 15.23 -7.83 -11.61
N LEU A 45 14.26 -7.00 -11.99
CA LEU A 45 14.08 -5.66 -11.44
C LEU A 45 13.38 -5.76 -10.08
N LEU A 46 14.01 -5.18 -9.06
CA LEU A 46 13.36 -4.89 -7.79
C LEU A 46 12.88 -3.44 -7.78
N ARG A 47 11.61 -3.24 -7.53
CA ARG A 47 11.05 -1.91 -7.34
C ARG A 47 10.74 -1.69 -5.87
N ILE A 48 11.42 -0.72 -5.28
CA ILE A 48 11.25 -0.32 -3.87
C ILE A 48 10.40 0.94 -3.86
N ILE A 49 9.26 0.88 -3.21
CA ILE A 49 8.34 2.01 -3.12
C ILE A 49 8.44 2.59 -1.72
N ILE A 50 8.87 3.84 -1.64
CA ILE A 50 9.04 4.58 -0.39
C ILE A 50 8.15 5.80 -0.34
N ASP A 51 7.86 6.26 0.87
CA ASP A 51 7.20 7.53 1.11
C ASP A 51 8.02 8.38 2.10
N HIS A 52 7.74 9.67 2.12
CA HIS A 52 8.39 10.63 3.00
C HIS A 52 7.36 11.70 3.41
N PRO A 53 7.39 12.19 4.67
CA PRO A 53 6.41 13.16 5.16
C PRO A 53 6.31 14.44 4.34
N GLU A 54 7.40 14.88 3.73
CA GLU A 54 7.49 16.08 2.90
C GLU A 54 7.43 15.80 1.39
N GLY A 55 7.09 14.56 1.01
CA GLY A 55 7.16 14.09 -0.37
C GLY A 55 8.54 13.54 -0.74
N VAL A 56 8.54 12.60 -1.67
CA VAL A 56 9.77 11.93 -2.13
C VAL A 56 10.45 12.75 -3.21
N ARG A 57 11.75 12.99 -3.02
CA ARG A 57 12.64 13.66 -3.98
C ARG A 57 13.66 12.70 -4.55
N ILE A 58 14.34 13.10 -5.61
CA ILE A 58 15.39 12.29 -6.24
C ILE A 58 16.50 11.93 -5.25
N GLU A 59 16.93 12.88 -4.41
CA GLU A 59 17.97 12.66 -3.39
C GLU A 59 17.54 11.59 -2.37
N HIS A 60 16.27 11.52 -2.06
CA HIS A 60 15.72 10.48 -1.17
C HIS A 60 15.84 9.10 -1.81
N CYS A 61 15.48 8.98 -3.08
CA CYS A 61 15.59 7.72 -3.83
C CYS A 61 17.05 7.28 -3.96
N GLU A 62 17.96 8.20 -4.21
CA GLU A 62 19.40 7.91 -4.30
C GLU A 62 19.95 7.41 -2.95
N TRP A 63 19.60 8.06 -1.86
CA TRP A 63 20.04 7.67 -0.53
C TRP A 63 19.54 6.27 -0.16
N VAL A 64 18.26 6.02 -0.33
CA VAL A 64 17.65 4.71 -0.05
C VAL A 64 18.24 3.63 -0.93
N SER A 65 18.43 3.90 -2.22
CA SER A 65 19.07 2.99 -3.17
C SER A 65 20.48 2.58 -2.73
N LYS A 66 21.28 3.53 -2.28
CA LYS A 66 22.63 3.26 -1.77
C LYS A 66 22.62 2.39 -0.51
N GLN A 67 21.73 2.70 0.43
CA GLN A 67 21.63 1.93 1.68
C GLN A 67 21.19 0.49 1.40
N LEU A 68 20.15 0.32 0.61
CA LEU A 68 19.62 -1.02 0.28
C LEU A 68 20.59 -1.83 -0.55
N SER A 69 21.30 -1.21 -1.50
CA SER A 69 22.31 -1.91 -2.31
C SER A 69 23.41 -2.53 -1.45
N ARG A 70 23.84 -1.84 -0.43
CA ARG A 70 24.87 -2.35 0.51
C ARG A 70 24.36 -3.54 1.31
N VAL A 71 23.15 -3.41 1.86
CA VAL A 71 22.51 -4.48 2.65
C VAL A 71 22.25 -5.69 1.78
N PHE A 72 21.71 -5.50 0.59
CA PHE A 72 21.38 -6.60 -0.34
C PHE A 72 22.64 -7.30 -0.85
N GLU A 73 23.75 -6.59 -1.01
CA GLU A 73 25.03 -7.20 -1.35
C GLU A 73 25.55 -8.10 -0.22
N VAL A 74 25.53 -7.62 1.03
CA VAL A 74 25.95 -8.40 2.20
C VAL A 74 25.08 -9.64 2.40
N GLU A 75 23.78 -9.52 2.19
CA GLU A 75 22.80 -10.61 2.37
C GLU A 75 22.63 -11.48 1.12
N ASN A 76 23.43 -11.27 0.08
CA ASN A 76 23.39 -12.01 -1.18
C ASN A 76 21.98 -12.05 -1.82
N VAL A 77 21.29 -10.93 -1.82
CA VAL A 77 20.00 -10.80 -2.51
C VAL A 77 20.22 -10.84 -4.01
N ASP A 78 19.52 -11.72 -4.68
CA ASP A 78 19.62 -11.89 -6.14
C ASP A 78 18.67 -10.96 -6.88
N TYR A 79 19.23 -9.94 -7.53
CA TYR A 79 18.49 -9.01 -8.40
C TYR A 79 19.46 -8.43 -9.45
N ASN A 80 18.92 -8.03 -10.60
CA ASN A 80 19.72 -7.43 -11.67
C ASN A 80 19.77 -5.90 -11.57
N ARG A 81 18.63 -5.28 -11.22
CA ARG A 81 18.50 -3.84 -11.12
C ARG A 81 17.52 -3.48 -10.01
N MET A 82 17.77 -2.39 -9.34
CA MET A 82 16.88 -1.83 -8.32
C MET A 82 16.41 -0.44 -8.75
N GLU A 83 15.14 -0.22 -8.60
CA GLU A 83 14.49 1.07 -8.80
C GLU A 83 13.83 1.49 -7.50
N VAL A 84 14.13 2.69 -7.03
CA VAL A 84 13.48 3.30 -5.87
C VAL A 84 12.58 4.42 -6.36
N THR A 85 11.32 4.36 -5.96
CA THR A 85 10.30 5.30 -6.44
C THR A 85 9.33 5.69 -5.32
N SER A 86 8.60 6.76 -5.55
CA SER A 86 7.47 7.15 -4.71
C SER A 86 6.22 6.36 -5.08
N PRO A 87 5.24 6.21 -4.15
CA PRO A 87 3.93 5.72 -4.54
C PRO A 87 3.27 6.74 -5.46
N GLY A 88 2.40 6.26 -6.34
CA GLY A 88 1.54 7.14 -7.11
C GLY A 88 0.53 7.86 -6.19
N VAL A 89 -0.29 8.73 -6.77
CA VAL A 89 -1.36 9.43 -6.03
C VAL A 89 -2.38 8.45 -5.43
N ASP A 90 -2.49 7.28 -6.01
CA ASP A 90 -3.34 6.17 -5.58
C ASP A 90 -2.56 5.17 -4.71
N ARG A 91 -1.87 5.65 -3.70
CA ARG A 91 -1.08 4.83 -2.78
C ARG A 91 -1.88 3.66 -2.23
N PRO A 92 -1.38 2.40 -2.33
CA PRO A 92 -2.05 1.25 -1.74
C PRO A 92 -1.98 1.28 -0.21
N LEU A 93 -3.05 0.79 0.44
CA LEU A 93 -3.09 0.52 1.87
C LEU A 93 -2.78 -0.96 2.08
N LEU A 94 -1.58 -1.29 2.51
CA LEU A 94 -1.11 -2.66 2.60
C LEU A 94 -1.16 -3.24 4.01
N ARG A 95 -1.00 -2.41 5.02
CA ARG A 95 -0.97 -2.82 6.42
C ARG A 95 -2.19 -2.33 7.16
N ILE A 96 -2.58 -3.04 8.19
CA ILE A 96 -3.72 -2.63 9.02
C ILE A 96 -3.51 -1.23 9.62
N GLY A 97 -2.28 -0.88 9.97
CA GLY A 97 -1.93 0.46 10.46
C GLY A 97 -2.18 1.57 9.47
N ASP A 98 -2.12 1.29 8.17
CA ASP A 98 -2.40 2.28 7.13
C ASP A 98 -3.85 2.78 7.19
N TYR A 99 -4.77 1.91 7.58
CA TYR A 99 -6.19 2.27 7.72
C TYR A 99 -6.44 3.27 8.86
N VAL A 100 -5.62 3.24 9.88
CA VAL A 100 -5.65 4.23 10.96
C VAL A 100 -4.93 5.50 10.54
N ARG A 101 -3.76 5.36 9.92
CA ARG A 101 -2.95 6.48 9.47
C ARG A 101 -3.67 7.36 8.45
N PHE A 102 -4.36 6.74 7.51
CA PHE A 102 -5.10 7.44 6.45
C PHE A 102 -6.59 7.61 6.74
N ALA A 103 -7.01 7.42 7.97
CA ALA A 103 -8.37 7.75 8.39
C ALA A 103 -8.65 9.24 8.09
N GLY A 104 -9.85 9.51 7.59
CA GLY A 104 -10.24 10.84 7.10
C GLY A 104 -9.95 11.08 5.62
N SER A 105 -9.18 10.22 4.97
CA SER A 105 -8.89 10.31 3.54
C SER A 105 -9.94 9.57 2.71
N ARG A 106 -10.08 10.01 1.46
CA ARG A 106 -10.87 9.29 0.47
C ARG A 106 -10.11 8.06 -0.01
N VAL A 107 -10.74 6.91 0.07
CA VAL A 107 -10.15 5.62 -0.30
C VAL A 107 -11.09 4.80 -1.16
N GLN A 108 -10.52 3.92 -1.96
CA GLN A 108 -11.23 2.85 -2.65
C GLN A 108 -10.91 1.53 -1.96
N VAL A 109 -11.93 0.79 -1.58
CA VAL A 109 -11.81 -0.52 -0.93
C VAL A 109 -12.50 -1.57 -1.79
N ARG A 110 -11.78 -2.66 -2.08
CA ARG A 110 -12.34 -3.86 -2.70
C ARG A 110 -12.43 -4.96 -1.64
N LEU A 111 -13.61 -5.49 -1.41
CA LEU A 111 -13.83 -6.61 -0.52
C LEU A 111 -13.68 -7.94 -1.25
N HIS A 112 -13.31 -9.01 -0.52
CA HIS A 112 -13.28 -10.37 -1.07
C HIS A 112 -14.67 -10.84 -1.48
N GLU A 113 -15.67 -10.53 -0.66
CA GLU A 113 -17.07 -10.90 -0.90
C GLU A 113 -17.92 -9.68 -1.21
N ALA A 114 -18.84 -9.85 -2.14
CA ALA A 114 -19.75 -8.77 -2.50
C ALA A 114 -20.72 -8.44 -1.35
N LEU A 115 -20.95 -7.15 -1.15
CA LEU A 115 -21.99 -6.61 -0.30
C LEU A 115 -22.96 -5.86 -1.20
N ASP A 116 -24.25 -6.23 -1.17
CA ASP A 116 -25.27 -5.68 -2.09
C ASP A 116 -24.85 -5.78 -3.58
N ASN A 117 -24.31 -6.94 -3.98
CA ASN A 117 -23.80 -7.21 -5.32
C ASN A 117 -22.64 -6.30 -5.77
N ARG A 118 -21.98 -5.61 -4.84
CA ARG A 118 -20.80 -4.77 -5.07
C ARG A 118 -19.62 -5.25 -4.25
N LYS A 119 -18.45 -5.26 -4.88
CA LYS A 119 -17.16 -5.53 -4.22
C LYS A 119 -16.33 -4.27 -3.99
N VAL A 120 -16.53 -3.24 -4.81
CA VAL A 120 -15.72 -2.01 -4.79
C VAL A 120 -16.55 -0.86 -4.25
N PHE A 121 -16.01 -0.19 -3.25
CA PHE A 121 -16.63 0.95 -2.58
C PHE A 121 -15.64 2.10 -2.50
N VAL A 122 -16.13 3.31 -2.69
CA VAL A 122 -15.33 4.54 -2.61
C VAL A 122 -15.97 5.50 -1.61
N GLY A 123 -15.16 6.06 -0.74
CA GLY A 123 -15.65 6.99 0.26
C GLY A 123 -14.57 7.44 1.22
N THR A 124 -14.98 8.07 2.31
CA THR A 124 -14.10 8.52 3.37
C THR A 124 -13.90 7.43 4.41
N LEU A 125 -12.63 7.09 4.66
CA LEU A 125 -12.25 6.06 5.63
C LEU A 125 -12.33 6.61 7.06
N HIS A 126 -12.96 5.85 7.95
CA HIS A 126 -12.99 6.12 9.38
C HIS A 126 -12.42 4.94 10.16
N ALA A 127 -11.57 5.25 11.12
CA ALA A 127 -11.05 4.29 12.09
C ALA A 127 -11.68 4.56 13.46
N PRO A 128 -11.67 3.57 14.39
CA PRO A 128 -12.10 3.80 15.76
C PRO A 128 -11.33 4.94 16.42
N GLU A 129 -12.03 5.70 17.26
CA GLU A 129 -11.41 6.79 18.02
C GLU A 129 -10.28 6.25 18.92
N GLY A 130 -9.16 6.94 18.95
CA GLY A 130 -8.01 6.56 19.75
C GLY A 130 -7.17 5.41 19.19
N ALA A 131 -7.49 4.88 18.01
CA ALA A 131 -6.69 3.85 17.36
C ALA A 131 -5.29 4.37 17.01
N LEU A 132 -4.27 3.55 17.26
CA LEU A 132 -2.87 3.87 16.99
C LEU A 132 -2.35 3.00 15.82
N PRO A 133 -1.72 3.59 14.79
CA PRO A 133 -1.23 2.83 13.63
C PRO A 133 -0.29 1.67 13.98
N ALA A 134 0.52 1.84 15.01
CA ALA A 134 1.50 0.84 15.43
C ALA A 134 0.88 -0.34 16.22
N SER A 135 -0.36 -0.22 16.65
CA SER A 135 -1.01 -1.18 17.57
C SER A 135 -2.50 -1.32 17.27
N VAL A 136 -2.80 -1.86 16.08
CA VAL A 136 -4.18 -2.07 15.63
C VAL A 136 -4.55 -3.54 15.78
N PRO A 137 -5.57 -3.88 16.60
CA PRO A 137 -6.09 -5.24 16.65
C PRO A 137 -6.63 -5.70 15.29
N LEU A 138 -6.41 -6.97 14.95
CA LEU A 138 -6.83 -7.54 13.66
C LEU A 138 -8.35 -7.55 13.46
N ASP A 139 -9.10 -7.57 14.55
CA ASP A 139 -10.58 -7.56 14.55
C ASP A 139 -11.17 -6.15 14.57
N THR A 140 -10.34 -5.13 14.40
CA THR A 140 -10.79 -3.74 14.34
C THR A 140 -11.76 -3.55 13.19
N VAL A 141 -12.89 -2.91 13.49
CA VAL A 141 -13.90 -2.55 12.48
C VAL A 141 -13.63 -1.14 11.98
N PHE A 142 -13.39 -1.03 10.68
CA PHE A 142 -13.29 0.23 9.96
C PHE A 142 -14.61 0.55 9.28
N ARG A 143 -14.82 1.81 9.01
CA ARG A 143 -16.03 2.28 8.34
C ARG A 143 -15.65 3.13 7.13
N LEU A 144 -16.31 2.88 6.03
CA LEU A 144 -16.23 3.70 4.83
C LEU A 144 -17.54 4.45 4.66
N GLU A 145 -17.51 5.77 4.75
CA GLU A 145 -18.63 6.63 4.45
C GLU A 145 -18.65 6.86 2.94
N LEU A 146 -19.67 6.34 2.25
CA LEU A 146 -19.70 6.34 0.80
C LEU A 146 -19.96 7.74 0.24
N ASP A 147 -19.25 8.09 -0.82
CA ASP A 147 -19.38 9.38 -1.51
C ASP A 147 -20.78 9.56 -2.11
N GLU A 148 -21.31 8.48 -2.66
CA GLU A 148 -22.65 8.46 -3.22
C GLU A 148 -23.46 7.36 -2.55
N ALA A 149 -24.61 7.74 -2.01
CA ALA A 149 -25.56 6.77 -1.53
C ALA A 149 -26.04 5.94 -2.72
N SER A 150 -25.56 4.69 -2.80
CA SER A 150 -26.04 3.72 -3.77
C SER A 150 -27.16 2.92 -3.15
N GLY A 151 -28.38 3.22 -3.54
CA GLY A 151 -29.56 2.59 -2.95
C GLY A 151 -29.72 2.98 -1.48
N LYS A 152 -29.73 1.98 -0.58
CA LYS A 152 -29.88 2.19 0.88
C LYS A 152 -28.56 2.28 1.63
N LEU A 153 -27.42 1.98 0.99
CA LEU A 153 -26.12 1.99 1.64
C LEU A 153 -25.52 3.41 1.64
N THR A 154 -25.27 3.94 2.82
CA THR A 154 -24.55 5.19 3.03
C THR A 154 -23.17 4.97 3.60
N GLN A 155 -22.93 3.80 4.19
CA GLN A 155 -21.66 3.40 4.78
C GLN A 155 -21.47 1.89 4.70
N VAL A 156 -20.22 1.47 4.72
CA VAL A 156 -19.81 0.07 4.76
C VAL A 156 -18.86 -0.12 5.95
N GLU A 157 -19.14 -1.11 6.78
CA GLU A 157 -18.25 -1.55 7.84
C GLU A 157 -17.48 -2.79 7.39
N PHE A 158 -16.20 -2.87 7.70
CA PHE A 158 -15.35 -3.98 7.32
C PHE A 158 -14.18 -4.15 8.28
N THR A 159 -13.63 -5.35 8.30
CA THR A 159 -12.38 -5.67 8.98
C THR A 159 -11.25 -5.85 7.96
N TYR A 160 -10.02 -5.79 8.43
CA TYR A 160 -8.84 -5.88 7.55
C TYR A 160 -8.82 -7.15 6.71
N ASP A 161 -9.20 -8.28 7.28
CA ASP A 161 -9.23 -9.59 6.61
C ASP A 161 -10.30 -9.70 5.51
N GLN A 162 -11.32 -8.84 5.54
CA GLN A 162 -12.35 -8.78 4.50
C GLN A 162 -11.91 -8.01 3.26
N VAL A 163 -10.79 -7.29 3.33
CA VAL A 163 -10.30 -6.45 2.24
C VAL A 163 -9.39 -7.26 1.32
N ASP A 164 -9.72 -7.26 0.02
CA ASP A 164 -8.85 -7.76 -1.03
C ASP A 164 -7.79 -6.72 -1.39
N ARG A 165 -8.22 -5.49 -1.68
CA ARG A 165 -7.34 -4.35 -1.98
C ARG A 165 -7.95 -3.06 -1.48
N ALA A 166 -7.08 -2.15 -1.06
CA ALA A 166 -7.47 -0.78 -0.77
C ALA A 166 -6.37 0.18 -1.21
N LYS A 167 -6.78 1.37 -1.63
CA LYS A 167 -5.85 2.43 -2.05
C LYS A 167 -6.44 3.81 -1.75
N LEU A 168 -5.57 4.79 -1.58
CA LEU A 168 -6.00 6.18 -1.59
C LEU A 168 -6.62 6.51 -2.96
N ASP A 169 -7.68 7.26 -2.95
CA ASP A 169 -8.38 7.70 -4.17
C ASP A 169 -8.65 9.21 -4.08
N PRO A 170 -7.61 10.04 -4.11
CA PRO A 170 -7.77 11.48 -3.98
C PRO A 170 -8.52 12.05 -5.17
N VAL A 171 -9.39 13.01 -4.91
CA VAL A 171 -10.01 13.80 -5.98
C VAL A 171 -8.96 14.76 -6.50
N LEU A 172 -8.49 14.50 -7.72
CA LEU A 172 -7.55 15.38 -8.39
C LEU A 172 -8.34 16.49 -9.11
N ASP A 173 -8.28 17.70 -8.58
CA ASP A 173 -8.89 18.85 -9.22
C ASP A 173 -7.91 19.46 -10.22
N PHE A 174 -8.05 19.05 -11.46
CA PHE A 174 -7.32 19.66 -12.58
C PHE A 174 -8.02 20.94 -13.06
N LYS A 175 -8.20 21.90 -12.18
CA LYS A 175 -8.58 23.24 -12.63
C LYS A 175 -7.42 23.78 -13.46
N GLY A 176 -7.58 23.77 -14.78
CA GLY A 176 -6.64 24.39 -15.67
C GLY A 176 -6.38 25.82 -15.21
N LYS A 177 -5.11 26.22 -15.08
CA LYS A 177 -4.75 27.62 -14.92
C LYS A 177 -5.42 28.36 -16.06
N LYS A 178 -6.40 29.18 -15.77
CA LYS A 178 -6.84 30.21 -16.71
C LYS A 178 -5.62 31.07 -16.97
N ARG A 179 -5.09 30.99 -18.18
CA ARG A 179 -4.12 31.94 -18.67
C ARG A 179 -4.77 33.31 -18.81
#